data_de15aa394741f856e3da4aacf19195a3
#
_entry.id   de15aa394741f856e3da4aacf19195a3
#
_cell.length_a   1.000
_cell.length_b   1.000
_cell.length_c   1.000
_cell.angle_alpha   90.00
_cell.angle_beta   90.00
_cell.angle_gamma   90.00
#
_symmetry.space_group_name_H-M   'P 1'
#
loop_
_entity.id
_entity.type
_entity.pdbx_description
1 polymer ?
#
loop_
_entity_poly.entity_id
_entity_poly.type
_entity_poly.pdbx_seq_one_letter_code
_entity_poly.pdbx_strand_id
1 'polypeptide(L)'
;MGYLSTDKKKITTKTFAEMKQAGEKVTMLTAYDFTTAGIIDSAGIDSILIGDSASNVVAGNANTLPISVDEMIYHARSVTRAVNHALVVCDMPFGSYQISREEALRNACRMMKETGVDALKLEGGIEIIDTVKSLIDAGIPVHGHLGLTPQSVNKFGGYGIRAKEEAEAEKLISDAIALDKAGCFAIVLEKVPAKLAAEVTRQVKAVTIGIGAGAGCDGQVLVYADALGMTQGFKPKFLRHFAHVGEEMTKGVQSYVDAVKTGGYPSAEESY
;
A
#
# COMPACT_ATOMS: atom_id res chain seq x y z
N MET A 1 12.48 21.37 10.77
CA MET A 1 11.25 21.80 11.46
C MET A 1 10.30 22.35 10.41
N GLY A 2 9.11 21.78 10.25
CA GLY A 2 8.06 22.37 9.41
C GLY A 2 7.53 23.64 10.07
N TYR A 3 7.09 24.60 9.29
CA TYR A 3 6.49 25.85 9.78
C TYR A 3 5.14 25.67 10.48
N LEU A 4 4.58 24.46 10.41
CA LEU A 4 3.31 24.08 11.06
C LEU A 4 3.57 22.93 12.04
N SER A 5 3.39 23.16 13.34
CA SER A 5 3.40 22.09 14.34
C SER A 5 2.04 21.40 14.35
N THR A 6 2.00 20.11 14.08
CA THR A 6 0.86 19.26 14.42
C THR A 6 1.17 18.55 15.74
N ASP A 7 0.18 18.38 16.61
CA ASP A 7 0.36 17.80 17.95
C ASP A 7 0.76 16.30 17.92
N LYS A 8 0.64 15.64 16.76
CA LYS A 8 1.08 14.25 16.53
C LYS A 8 2.39 14.22 15.74
N LYS A 9 3.37 13.48 16.24
CA LYS A 9 4.66 13.27 15.54
C LYS A 9 4.41 12.48 14.26
N LYS A 10 4.79 13.06 13.10
CA LYS A 10 4.71 12.39 11.79
C LYS A 10 5.64 11.18 11.75
N ILE A 11 5.15 10.04 11.27
CA ILE A 11 5.95 8.85 10.97
C ILE A 11 6.77 9.11 9.70
N THR A 12 8.04 8.73 9.74
CA THR A 12 9.00 8.91 8.64
C THR A 12 9.71 7.60 8.32
N THR A 13 10.47 7.57 7.22
CA THR A 13 11.33 6.42 6.90
C THR A 13 12.35 6.11 7.99
N LYS A 14 12.82 7.15 8.72
CA LYS A 14 13.67 6.97 9.90
C LYS A 14 12.93 6.29 11.05
N THR A 15 11.68 6.68 11.29
CA THR A 15 10.83 6.03 12.31
C THR A 15 10.65 4.54 12.01
N PHE A 16 10.48 4.16 10.75
CA PHE A 16 10.42 2.75 10.34
C PHE A 16 11.67 1.97 10.75
N ALA A 17 12.86 2.53 10.49
CA ALA A 17 14.12 1.89 10.90
C ALA A 17 14.24 1.79 12.43
N GLU A 18 13.80 2.80 13.17
CA GLU A 18 13.77 2.81 14.64
C GLU A 18 12.82 1.73 15.17
N MET A 19 11.61 1.59 14.60
CA MET A 19 10.65 0.54 14.96
C MET A 19 11.23 -0.86 14.75
N LYS A 20 11.86 -1.13 13.58
CA LYS A 20 12.53 -2.41 13.32
C LYS A 20 13.60 -2.71 14.37
N GLN A 21 14.44 -1.73 14.70
CA GLN A 21 15.49 -1.90 15.72
C GLN A 21 14.91 -2.18 17.12
N ALA A 22 13.77 -1.59 17.45
CA ALA A 22 13.05 -1.80 18.70
C ALA A 22 12.24 -3.11 18.71
N GLY A 23 12.11 -3.80 17.58
CA GLY A 23 11.23 -4.98 17.45
C GLY A 23 9.74 -4.63 17.41
N GLU A 24 9.38 -3.36 17.20
CA GLU A 24 8.02 -2.90 17.06
C GLU A 24 7.49 -3.20 15.65
N LYS A 25 6.23 -3.66 15.55
CA LYS A 25 5.62 -4.01 14.28
C LYS A 25 5.02 -2.77 13.61
N VAL A 26 5.34 -2.60 12.33
CA VAL A 26 4.74 -1.56 11.49
C VAL A 26 3.37 -1.99 11.00
N THR A 27 2.37 -1.13 11.19
CA THR A 27 1.01 -1.32 10.70
C THR A 27 0.79 -0.50 9.43
N MET A 28 0.24 -1.13 8.38
CA MET A 28 -0.05 -0.47 7.11
C MET A 28 -1.41 -0.91 6.57
N LEU A 29 -2.20 0.03 6.07
CA LEU A 29 -3.41 -0.22 5.28
C LEU A 29 -3.38 0.61 4.00
N THR A 30 -4.09 0.15 2.98
CA THR A 30 -4.33 1.01 1.82
C THR A 30 -5.37 2.09 2.13
N ALA A 31 -5.35 3.20 1.38
CA ALA A 31 -6.45 4.16 1.29
C ALA A 31 -6.39 4.84 -0.08
N TYR A 32 -7.56 5.31 -0.59
CA TYR A 32 -7.65 5.85 -1.94
C TYR A 32 -8.43 7.18 -2.01
N ASP A 33 -8.98 7.66 -0.90
CA ASP A 33 -9.75 8.90 -0.80
C ASP A 33 -9.54 9.63 0.53
N PHE A 34 -10.00 10.87 0.58
CA PHE A 34 -9.86 11.76 1.71
C PHE A 34 -10.53 11.24 2.99
N THR A 35 -11.77 10.79 2.88
CA THR A 35 -12.58 10.39 4.06
C THR A 35 -12.01 9.13 4.70
N THR A 36 -11.76 8.10 3.89
CA THR A 36 -11.20 6.83 4.37
C THR A 36 -9.80 7.01 4.95
N ALA A 37 -8.94 7.81 4.28
CA ALA A 37 -7.60 8.10 4.78
C ALA A 37 -7.62 8.82 6.14
N GLY A 38 -8.52 9.78 6.32
CA GLY A 38 -8.68 10.48 7.60
C GLY A 38 -9.12 9.55 8.74
N ILE A 39 -10.03 8.62 8.48
CA ILE A 39 -10.46 7.60 9.45
C ILE A 39 -9.27 6.69 9.82
N ILE A 40 -8.54 6.20 8.84
CA ILE A 40 -7.40 5.29 9.05
C ILE A 40 -6.27 6.01 9.82
N ASP A 41 -5.92 7.24 9.45
CA ASP A 41 -4.90 8.04 10.14
C ASP A 41 -5.27 8.34 11.61
N SER A 42 -6.55 8.65 11.84
CA SER A 42 -7.06 8.92 13.20
C SER A 42 -7.02 7.69 14.12
N ALA A 43 -7.08 6.49 13.52
CA ALA A 43 -6.94 5.23 14.26
C ALA A 43 -5.50 4.94 14.71
N GLY A 44 -4.51 5.73 14.25
CA GLY A 44 -3.11 5.60 14.66
C GLY A 44 -2.30 4.60 13.85
N ILE A 45 -2.67 4.39 12.58
CA ILE A 45 -1.88 3.57 11.65
C ILE A 45 -0.49 4.19 11.43
N ASP A 46 0.55 3.37 11.27
CA ASP A 46 1.91 3.87 11.05
C ASP A 46 2.13 4.28 9.59
N SER A 47 1.48 3.62 8.65
CA SER A 47 1.60 3.95 7.23
C SER A 47 0.31 3.73 6.45
N ILE A 48 0.12 4.56 5.44
CA ILE A 48 -0.95 4.43 4.44
C ILE A 48 -0.32 4.21 3.07
N LEU A 49 -0.80 3.17 2.38
CA LEU A 49 -0.41 2.86 1.01
C LEU A 49 -1.50 3.31 0.04
N ILE A 50 -1.16 4.19 -0.89
CA ILE A 50 -1.99 4.45 -2.07
C ILE A 50 -1.57 3.40 -3.10
N GLY A 51 -2.23 2.24 -3.04
CA GLY A 51 -1.92 1.09 -3.88
C GLY A 51 -2.50 1.22 -5.29
N ASP A 52 -1.82 0.68 -6.29
CA ASP A 52 -2.38 0.49 -7.64
C ASP A 52 -3.59 -0.49 -7.64
N SER A 53 -3.80 -1.20 -6.53
CA SER A 53 -5.04 -1.91 -6.19
C SER A 53 -6.30 -1.00 -6.21
N ALA A 54 -6.15 0.33 -6.26
CA ALA A 54 -7.24 1.26 -6.60
C ALA A 54 -7.91 0.90 -7.93
N SER A 55 -7.14 0.36 -8.89
CA SER A 55 -7.66 -0.19 -10.15
C SER A 55 -8.75 -1.24 -9.92
N ASN A 56 -8.56 -2.15 -8.96
CA ASN A 56 -9.55 -3.17 -8.62
C ASN A 56 -10.64 -2.63 -7.68
N VAL A 57 -10.23 -2.02 -6.58
CA VAL A 57 -11.11 -1.72 -5.42
C VAL A 57 -12.00 -0.50 -5.68
N VAL A 58 -11.49 0.48 -6.44
CA VAL A 58 -12.21 1.74 -6.72
C VAL A 58 -12.74 1.76 -8.14
N ALA A 59 -11.91 1.43 -9.14
CA ALA A 59 -12.29 1.50 -10.55
C ALA A 59 -12.97 0.22 -11.07
N GLY A 60 -12.94 -0.91 -10.32
CA GLY A 60 -13.60 -2.16 -10.69
C GLY A 60 -12.92 -2.93 -11.82
N ASN A 61 -11.66 -2.63 -12.14
CA ASN A 61 -10.89 -3.36 -13.15
C ASN A 61 -10.50 -4.76 -12.67
N ALA A 62 -10.26 -5.68 -13.59
CA ALA A 62 -9.90 -7.07 -13.27
C ALA A 62 -8.50 -7.23 -12.63
N ASN A 63 -7.59 -6.27 -12.85
CA ASN A 63 -6.23 -6.27 -12.32
C ASN A 63 -5.71 -4.83 -12.15
N THR A 64 -4.46 -4.68 -11.69
CA THR A 64 -3.85 -3.38 -11.40
C THR A 64 -3.27 -2.66 -12.64
N LEU A 65 -3.17 -3.35 -13.79
CA LEU A 65 -2.47 -2.83 -14.98
C LEU A 65 -3.09 -1.57 -15.61
N PRO A 66 -4.43 -1.38 -15.65
CA PRO A 66 -5.03 -0.23 -16.35
C PRO A 66 -4.82 1.12 -15.69
N ILE A 67 -4.57 1.17 -14.37
CA ILE A 67 -4.49 2.44 -13.66
C ILE A 67 -3.28 3.26 -14.13
N SER A 68 -3.51 4.54 -14.40
CA SER A 68 -2.52 5.48 -14.91
C SER A 68 -1.82 6.27 -13.80
N VAL A 69 -0.71 6.94 -14.15
CA VAL A 69 -0.02 7.89 -13.25
C VAL A 69 -0.96 9.04 -12.83
N ASP A 70 -1.82 9.53 -13.73
CA ASP A 70 -2.75 10.63 -13.43
C ASP A 70 -3.81 10.21 -12.41
N GLU A 71 -4.35 9.00 -12.53
CA GLU A 71 -5.30 8.46 -11.56
C GLU A 71 -4.63 8.22 -10.20
N MET A 72 -3.41 7.69 -10.18
CA MET A 72 -2.65 7.54 -8.93
C MET A 72 -2.37 8.90 -8.26
N ILE A 73 -2.05 9.94 -9.05
CA ILE A 73 -1.89 11.32 -8.54
C ILE A 73 -3.21 11.85 -7.97
N TYR A 74 -4.36 11.58 -8.62
CA TYR A 74 -5.66 11.96 -8.09
C TYR A 74 -5.95 11.36 -6.72
N HIS A 75 -5.76 10.04 -6.58
CA HIS A 75 -5.91 9.34 -5.31
C HIS A 75 -4.92 9.85 -4.26
N ALA A 76 -3.66 10.01 -4.63
CA ALA A 76 -2.62 10.45 -3.72
C ALA A 76 -2.87 11.85 -3.17
N ARG A 77 -3.31 12.80 -3.99
CA ARG A 77 -3.72 14.15 -3.54
C ARG A 77 -4.87 14.10 -2.54
N SER A 78 -5.81 13.18 -2.75
CA SER A 78 -6.96 13.02 -1.85
C SER A 78 -6.53 12.50 -0.49
N VAL A 79 -5.67 11.49 -0.48
CA VAL A 79 -5.15 10.86 0.75
C VAL A 79 -4.23 11.81 1.53
N THR A 80 -3.26 12.44 0.88
CA THR A 80 -2.27 13.29 1.56
C THR A 80 -2.87 14.51 2.25
N ARG A 81 -4.01 15.01 1.76
CA ARG A 81 -4.75 16.11 2.42
C ARG A 81 -5.41 15.70 3.74
N ALA A 82 -5.67 14.41 3.93
CA ALA A 82 -6.34 13.89 5.13
C ALA A 82 -5.35 13.39 6.20
N VAL A 83 -4.11 13.05 5.81
CA VAL A 83 -3.15 12.35 6.66
C VAL A 83 -2.21 13.35 7.35
N ASN A 84 -2.14 13.25 8.68
CA ASN A 84 -1.25 14.09 9.50
C ASN A 84 -0.16 13.29 10.21
N HIS A 85 -0.40 12.01 10.48
CA HIS A 85 0.48 11.16 11.30
C HIS A 85 1.20 10.09 10.49
N ALA A 86 0.48 9.29 9.72
CA ALA A 86 1.02 8.12 9.02
C ALA A 86 2.01 8.49 7.90
N LEU A 87 3.03 7.66 7.69
CA LEU A 87 3.88 7.71 6.50
C LEU A 87 3.03 7.35 5.27
N VAL A 88 3.01 8.20 4.25
CA VAL A 88 2.23 7.98 3.03
C VAL A 88 3.11 7.48 1.89
N VAL A 89 2.83 6.27 1.41
CA VAL A 89 3.52 5.63 0.29
C VAL A 89 2.56 5.53 -0.89
N CYS A 90 3.03 5.80 -2.12
CA CYS A 90 2.23 5.66 -3.33
C CYS A 90 2.90 4.70 -4.32
N ASP A 91 2.10 3.81 -4.92
CA ASP A 91 2.58 2.92 -5.97
C ASP A 91 2.86 3.69 -7.26
N MET A 92 4.00 3.39 -7.89
CA MET A 92 4.20 3.70 -9.30
C MET A 92 3.46 2.65 -10.14
N PRO A 93 2.47 3.03 -10.95
CA PRO A 93 1.66 2.07 -11.70
C PRO A 93 2.44 1.42 -12.83
N PHE A 94 1.93 0.28 -13.32
CA PHE A 94 2.53 -0.43 -14.45
C PHE A 94 2.75 0.48 -15.67
N GLY A 95 3.91 0.36 -16.31
CA GLY A 95 4.32 1.17 -17.46
C GLY A 95 4.97 2.51 -17.10
N SER A 96 4.91 2.94 -15.83
CA SER A 96 5.46 4.24 -15.42
C SER A 96 6.96 4.23 -15.09
N TYR A 97 7.55 3.05 -14.88
CA TYR A 97 8.98 2.92 -14.50
C TYR A 97 9.72 1.77 -15.20
N GLN A 98 9.03 0.94 -15.99
CA GLN A 98 9.63 -0.19 -16.68
C GLN A 98 10.27 0.18 -18.04
N ILE A 99 9.88 1.31 -18.64
CA ILE A 99 10.28 1.68 -20.01
C ILE A 99 11.72 2.20 -20.04
N SER A 100 12.03 3.20 -19.21
CA SER A 100 13.39 3.73 -19.06
C SER A 100 13.58 4.37 -17.68
N ARG A 101 14.85 4.54 -17.26
CA ARG A 101 15.18 5.24 -16.01
C ARG A 101 14.76 6.70 -16.02
N GLU A 102 14.92 7.37 -17.17
CA GLU A 102 14.56 8.77 -17.35
C GLU A 102 13.06 8.98 -17.22
N GLU A 103 12.26 8.08 -17.78
CA GLU A 103 10.81 8.12 -17.66
C GLU A 103 10.36 7.78 -16.23
N ALA A 104 10.97 6.79 -15.61
CA ALA A 104 10.71 6.45 -14.20
C ALA A 104 10.98 7.66 -13.28
N LEU A 105 12.13 8.32 -13.45
CA LEU A 105 12.50 9.49 -12.67
C LEU A 105 11.54 10.66 -12.92
N ARG A 106 11.14 10.91 -14.18
CA ARG A 106 10.16 11.95 -14.54
C ARG A 106 8.82 11.70 -13.85
N ASN A 107 8.29 10.48 -13.93
CA ASN A 107 7.03 10.10 -13.29
C ASN A 107 7.12 10.16 -11.77
N ALA A 108 8.21 9.67 -11.18
CA ALA A 108 8.45 9.72 -9.74
C ALA A 108 8.52 11.16 -9.22
N CYS A 109 9.30 12.03 -9.86
CA CYS A 109 9.36 13.45 -9.50
C CYS A 109 7.99 14.12 -9.62
N ARG A 110 7.23 13.78 -10.66
CA ARG A 110 5.88 14.29 -10.86
C ARG A 110 4.96 13.85 -9.73
N MET A 111 4.95 12.58 -9.39
CA MET A 111 4.14 12.04 -8.28
C MET A 111 4.48 12.71 -6.95
N MET A 112 5.76 12.78 -6.59
CA MET A 112 6.20 13.45 -5.35
C MET A 112 5.77 14.92 -5.29
N LYS A 113 6.01 15.69 -6.35
CA LYS A 113 5.72 17.14 -6.38
C LYS A 113 4.23 17.45 -6.36
N GLU A 114 3.44 16.68 -7.11
CA GLU A 114 2.02 16.98 -7.28
C GLU A 114 1.16 16.49 -6.13
N THR A 115 1.65 15.53 -5.34
CA THR A 115 0.83 14.86 -4.33
C THR A 115 1.28 15.09 -2.90
N GLY A 116 2.58 15.31 -2.68
CA GLY A 116 3.14 15.43 -1.34
C GLY A 116 3.24 14.07 -0.59
N VAL A 117 3.25 12.93 -1.30
CA VAL A 117 3.55 11.63 -0.68
C VAL A 117 4.96 11.59 -0.13
N ASP A 118 5.20 10.77 0.88
CA ASP A 118 6.49 10.67 1.55
C ASP A 118 7.46 9.71 0.83
N ALA A 119 6.93 8.71 0.09
CA ALA A 119 7.72 7.68 -0.60
C ALA A 119 6.95 7.07 -1.77
N LEU A 120 7.68 6.37 -2.66
CA LEU A 120 7.12 5.64 -3.78
C LEU A 120 7.40 4.14 -3.66
N LYS A 121 6.44 3.29 -4.13
CA LYS A 121 6.63 1.83 -4.17
C LYS A 121 6.76 1.35 -5.62
N LEU A 122 7.69 0.42 -5.83
CA LEU A 122 7.98 -0.22 -7.12
C LEU A 122 8.03 -1.73 -6.96
N GLU A 123 7.54 -2.45 -7.96
CA GLU A 123 7.54 -3.90 -8.03
C GLU A 123 8.70 -4.43 -8.88
N GLY A 124 9.47 -5.38 -8.34
CA GLY A 124 10.59 -6.03 -8.98
C GLY A 124 11.84 -6.04 -8.11
N GLY A 125 12.79 -6.88 -8.49
CA GLY A 125 14.07 -7.08 -7.81
C GLY A 125 15.25 -6.49 -8.59
N ILE A 126 16.23 -7.32 -8.87
CA ILE A 126 17.47 -6.92 -9.54
C ILE A 126 17.23 -6.33 -10.94
N GLU A 127 16.15 -6.72 -11.60
CA GLU A 127 15.77 -6.23 -12.93
C GLU A 127 15.42 -4.74 -12.98
N ILE A 128 15.03 -4.15 -11.84
CA ILE A 128 14.72 -2.72 -11.74
C ILE A 128 15.72 -1.96 -10.84
N ILE A 129 16.82 -2.60 -10.44
CA ILE A 129 17.73 -2.06 -9.43
C ILE A 129 18.35 -0.72 -9.83
N ASP A 130 18.65 -0.52 -11.11
CA ASP A 130 19.21 0.74 -11.60
C ASP A 130 18.18 1.87 -11.58
N THR A 131 16.91 1.55 -11.83
CA THR A 131 15.79 2.49 -11.67
C THR A 131 15.65 2.89 -10.20
N VAL A 132 15.63 1.91 -9.29
CA VAL A 132 15.56 2.13 -7.84
C VAL A 132 16.68 3.05 -7.36
N LYS A 133 17.93 2.77 -7.74
CA LYS A 133 19.08 3.63 -7.41
C LYS A 133 18.91 5.06 -7.92
N SER A 134 18.45 5.22 -9.17
CA SER A 134 18.27 6.55 -9.76
C SER A 134 17.23 7.39 -9.00
N LEU A 135 16.15 6.76 -8.48
CA LEU A 135 15.16 7.46 -7.66
C LEU A 135 15.76 7.84 -6.29
N ILE A 136 16.48 6.93 -5.65
CA ILE A 136 17.09 7.15 -4.33
C ILE A 136 18.15 8.25 -4.43
N ASP A 137 19.00 8.22 -5.47
CA ASP A 137 20.03 9.26 -5.73
C ASP A 137 19.40 10.63 -5.98
N ALA A 138 18.18 10.67 -6.52
CA ALA A 138 17.38 11.89 -6.67
C ALA A 138 16.70 12.35 -5.37
N GLY A 139 16.88 11.65 -4.25
CA GLY A 139 16.31 11.98 -2.95
C GLY A 139 14.88 11.44 -2.72
N ILE A 140 14.40 10.50 -3.55
CA ILE A 140 13.08 9.91 -3.44
C ILE A 140 13.18 8.61 -2.62
N PRO A 141 12.53 8.49 -1.44
CA PRO A 141 12.51 7.25 -0.69
C PRO A 141 11.75 6.16 -1.44
N VAL A 142 12.35 4.96 -1.53
CA VAL A 142 11.77 3.83 -2.28
C VAL A 142 11.39 2.70 -1.34
N HIS A 143 10.17 2.20 -1.51
CA HIS A 143 9.62 0.97 -0.96
C HIS A 143 9.64 -0.11 -2.04
N GLY A 144 10.43 -1.17 -1.90
CA GLY A 144 10.46 -2.29 -2.83
C GLY A 144 9.24 -3.21 -2.67
N HIS A 145 8.98 -4.06 -3.68
CA HIS A 145 7.92 -5.08 -3.59
C HIS A 145 8.35 -6.36 -4.30
N LEU A 146 8.39 -7.47 -3.57
CA LEU A 146 8.82 -8.78 -4.00
C LEU A 146 7.79 -9.88 -3.70
N GLY A 147 7.97 -11.04 -4.31
CA GLY A 147 7.07 -12.18 -4.22
C GLY A 147 6.01 -12.12 -5.32
N LEU A 148 4.74 -12.18 -4.96
CA LEU A 148 3.67 -11.86 -5.90
C LEU A 148 3.66 -10.35 -6.13
N THR A 149 3.99 -9.96 -7.34
CA THR A 149 3.89 -8.59 -7.80
C THR A 149 2.69 -8.48 -8.75
N PRO A 150 1.56 -7.84 -8.35
CA PRO A 150 0.33 -7.79 -9.14
C PRO A 150 0.52 -7.24 -10.57
N GLN A 151 1.45 -6.31 -10.75
CA GLN A 151 1.80 -5.79 -12.08
C GLN A 151 2.40 -6.87 -13.02
N SER A 152 2.90 -7.97 -12.46
CA SER A 152 3.42 -9.12 -13.21
C SER A 152 2.43 -10.28 -13.33
N VAL A 153 1.13 -10.06 -13.06
CA VAL A 153 0.10 -11.11 -13.00
C VAL A 153 0.03 -11.95 -14.27
N ASN A 154 0.18 -11.32 -15.45
CA ASN A 154 0.18 -12.02 -16.73
C ASN A 154 1.42 -12.90 -16.92
N LYS A 155 2.61 -12.43 -16.48
CA LYS A 155 3.85 -13.21 -16.48
C LYS A 155 3.75 -14.44 -15.57
N PHE A 156 3.06 -14.31 -14.44
CA PHE A 156 2.90 -15.39 -13.47
C PHE A 156 1.74 -16.33 -13.77
N GLY A 157 0.85 -15.96 -14.69
CA GLY A 157 -0.35 -16.74 -15.00
C GLY A 157 -1.39 -16.71 -13.87
N GLY A 158 -1.38 -15.67 -13.00
CA GLY A 158 -2.35 -15.48 -11.92
C GLY A 158 -1.72 -15.09 -10.58
N TYR A 159 -2.54 -15.14 -9.52
CA TYR A 159 -2.21 -14.67 -8.18
C TYR A 159 -1.74 -15.81 -7.24
N GLY A 160 -0.95 -16.78 -7.75
CA GLY A 160 -0.42 -17.90 -6.97
C GLY A 160 0.61 -17.48 -5.91
N ILE A 161 0.89 -18.38 -4.95
CA ILE A 161 2.00 -18.21 -3.99
C ILE A 161 3.32 -18.31 -4.76
N ARG A 162 4.23 -17.37 -4.51
CA ARG A 162 5.56 -17.29 -5.14
C ARG A 162 6.65 -17.89 -4.27
N ALA A 163 7.81 -18.14 -4.87
CA ALA A 163 9.01 -18.59 -4.19
C ALA A 163 8.81 -19.90 -3.38
N LYS A 164 8.05 -20.85 -3.93
CA LYS A 164 7.90 -22.19 -3.36
C LYS A 164 9.08 -23.09 -3.75
N GLU A 165 9.55 -22.95 -4.98
CA GLU A 165 10.66 -23.70 -5.51
C GLU A 165 11.99 -23.05 -5.10
N GLU A 166 13.03 -23.86 -4.88
CA GLU A 166 14.32 -23.43 -4.34
C GLU A 166 14.95 -22.28 -5.14
N ALA A 167 15.00 -22.39 -6.48
CA ALA A 167 15.58 -21.35 -7.33
C ALA A 167 14.83 -20.01 -7.23
N GLU A 168 13.50 -20.03 -7.09
CA GLU A 168 12.71 -18.81 -6.91
C GLU A 168 12.90 -18.22 -5.49
N ALA A 169 13.08 -19.08 -4.48
CA ALA A 169 13.36 -18.67 -3.11
C ALA A 169 14.75 -18.01 -2.99
N GLU A 170 15.77 -18.58 -3.61
CA GLU A 170 17.12 -18.01 -3.68
C GLU A 170 17.11 -16.66 -4.42
N LYS A 171 16.36 -16.57 -5.53
CA LYS A 171 16.17 -15.29 -6.24
C LYS A 171 15.50 -14.26 -5.35
N LEU A 172 14.46 -14.61 -4.60
CA LEU A 172 13.76 -13.68 -3.71
C LEU A 172 14.71 -13.12 -2.64
N ILE A 173 15.54 -13.94 -2.03
CA ILE A 173 16.56 -13.53 -1.05
C ILE A 173 17.56 -12.58 -1.72
N SER A 174 18.08 -12.95 -2.88
CA SER A 174 19.04 -12.14 -3.63
C SER A 174 18.48 -10.78 -4.01
N ASP A 175 17.23 -10.74 -4.49
CA ASP A 175 16.52 -9.51 -4.85
C ASP A 175 16.31 -8.60 -3.64
N ALA A 176 15.91 -9.16 -2.48
CA ALA A 176 15.72 -8.40 -1.25
C ALA A 176 17.03 -7.77 -0.76
N ILE A 177 18.13 -8.54 -0.79
CA ILE A 177 19.45 -8.04 -0.44
C ILE A 177 19.91 -6.93 -1.43
N ALA A 178 19.60 -7.07 -2.72
CA ALA A 178 19.94 -6.07 -3.71
C ALA A 178 19.18 -4.76 -3.48
N LEU A 179 17.87 -4.83 -3.19
CA LEU A 179 17.03 -3.67 -2.87
C LEU A 179 17.49 -2.99 -1.57
N ASP A 180 17.82 -3.75 -0.53
CA ASP A 180 18.36 -3.25 0.73
C ASP A 180 19.68 -2.49 0.50
N LYS A 181 20.62 -3.10 -0.23
CA LYS A 181 21.90 -2.47 -0.60
C LYS A 181 21.73 -1.22 -1.49
N ALA A 182 20.70 -1.16 -2.31
CA ALA A 182 20.39 0.02 -3.11
C ALA A 182 19.81 1.16 -2.26
N GLY A 183 19.36 0.91 -1.03
CA GLY A 183 18.88 1.91 -0.10
C GLY A 183 17.35 1.98 0.02
N CYS A 184 16.60 0.95 -0.41
CA CYS A 184 15.18 0.86 -0.09
C CYS A 184 14.98 0.88 1.42
N PHE A 185 14.08 1.74 1.91
CA PHE A 185 13.80 1.83 3.36
C PHE A 185 12.89 0.71 3.84
N ALA A 186 12.06 0.15 2.95
CA ALA A 186 11.17 -0.97 3.23
C ALA A 186 10.97 -1.85 1.98
N ILE A 187 10.51 -3.10 2.20
CA ILE A 187 10.22 -4.08 1.14
C ILE A 187 8.94 -4.82 1.48
N VAL A 188 7.94 -4.77 0.61
CA VAL A 188 6.77 -5.66 0.69
C VAL A 188 7.18 -7.07 0.28
N LEU A 189 6.74 -8.06 1.06
CA LEU A 189 6.81 -9.48 0.73
C LEU A 189 5.38 -10.03 0.60
N GLU A 190 4.95 -10.27 -0.65
CA GLU A 190 3.58 -10.70 -0.91
C GLU A 190 3.51 -12.18 -1.31
N LYS A 191 2.59 -12.92 -0.64
CA LYS A 191 2.23 -14.32 -0.95
C LYS A 191 3.45 -15.22 -1.17
N VAL A 192 4.37 -15.20 -0.21
CA VAL A 192 5.56 -16.06 -0.15
C VAL A 192 5.49 -16.97 1.10
N PRO A 193 6.20 -18.11 1.13
CA PRO A 193 6.23 -18.97 2.30
C PRO A 193 6.70 -18.21 3.56
N ALA A 194 5.99 -18.37 4.68
CA ALA A 194 6.25 -17.63 5.93
C ALA A 194 7.68 -17.83 6.47
N LYS A 195 8.26 -19.03 6.33
CA LYS A 195 9.64 -19.31 6.74
C LYS A 195 10.64 -18.50 5.89
N LEU A 196 10.42 -18.43 4.58
CA LEU A 196 11.26 -17.66 3.67
C LEU A 196 11.16 -16.15 3.94
N ALA A 197 9.94 -15.62 4.18
CA ALA A 197 9.76 -14.23 4.55
C ALA A 197 10.50 -13.85 5.84
N ALA A 198 10.44 -14.72 6.86
CA ALA A 198 11.19 -14.54 8.11
C ALA A 198 12.71 -14.60 7.91
N GLU A 199 13.17 -15.42 6.98
CA GLU A 199 14.59 -15.49 6.61
C GLU A 199 15.05 -14.21 5.92
N VAL A 200 14.32 -13.73 4.90
CA VAL A 200 14.59 -12.45 4.23
C VAL A 200 14.63 -11.31 5.25
N THR A 201 13.66 -11.27 6.17
CA THR A 201 13.58 -10.22 7.21
C THR A 201 14.84 -10.12 8.06
N ARG A 202 15.47 -11.26 8.36
CA ARG A 202 16.73 -11.29 9.13
C ARG A 202 17.96 -10.86 8.31
N GLN A 203 17.91 -10.97 6.99
CA GLN A 203 19.06 -10.71 6.12
C GLN A 203 19.12 -9.27 5.59
N VAL A 204 18.04 -8.48 5.76
CA VAL A 204 17.97 -7.09 5.25
C VAL A 204 17.81 -6.10 6.41
N LYS A 205 18.31 -4.88 6.20
CA LYS A 205 18.11 -3.73 7.11
C LYS A 205 16.78 -3.02 6.82
N ALA A 206 16.35 -3.04 5.57
CA ALA A 206 15.05 -2.51 5.16
C ALA A 206 13.93 -3.16 5.96
N VAL A 207 12.88 -2.40 6.28
CA VAL A 207 11.70 -2.90 7.00
C VAL A 207 10.90 -3.80 6.07
N THR A 208 10.64 -5.05 6.47
CA THR A 208 9.83 -5.96 5.67
C THR A 208 8.35 -5.86 6.05
N ILE A 209 7.48 -5.65 5.05
CA ILE A 209 6.03 -5.55 5.23
C ILE A 209 5.38 -6.76 4.55
N GLY A 210 4.74 -7.61 5.34
CA GLY A 210 4.12 -8.85 4.82
C GLY A 210 2.67 -8.66 4.40
N ILE A 211 2.28 -9.34 3.32
CA ILE A 211 0.89 -9.63 2.99
C ILE A 211 0.79 -11.07 2.47
N GLY A 212 0.14 -11.95 3.24
CA GLY A 212 0.18 -13.38 2.95
C GLY A 212 1.58 -14.00 3.03
N ALA A 213 2.47 -13.44 3.85
CA ALA A 213 3.85 -13.86 4.06
C ALA A 213 4.16 -14.32 5.51
N GLY A 214 3.13 -14.45 6.34
CA GLY A 214 3.25 -14.85 7.74
C GLY A 214 3.67 -13.72 8.67
N ALA A 215 3.79 -14.02 9.97
CA ALA A 215 4.03 -13.04 11.04
C ALA A 215 5.52 -12.69 11.24
N GLY A 216 6.43 -13.31 10.46
CA GLY A 216 7.87 -13.14 10.59
C GLY A 216 8.43 -11.83 9.99
N CYS A 217 7.63 -11.05 9.28
CA CYS A 217 7.98 -9.72 8.77
C CYS A 217 7.94 -8.66 9.89
N ASP A 218 8.58 -7.51 9.65
CA ASP A 218 8.61 -6.38 10.59
C ASP A 218 7.26 -5.65 10.66
N GLY A 219 6.41 -5.76 9.64
CA GLY A 219 5.07 -5.20 9.60
C GLY A 219 4.13 -6.00 8.72
N GLN A 220 2.88 -5.51 8.61
CA GLN A 220 1.83 -6.12 7.79
C GLN A 220 1.05 -5.05 7.03
N VAL A 221 0.63 -5.35 5.79
CA VAL A 221 -0.28 -4.53 5.01
C VAL A 221 -1.50 -5.35 4.59
N LEU A 222 -2.67 -4.68 4.53
CA LEU A 222 -3.88 -5.20 3.90
C LEU A 222 -4.56 -4.10 3.07
N VAL A 223 -5.33 -4.50 2.08
CA VAL A 223 -6.28 -3.62 1.42
C VAL A 223 -7.39 -3.29 2.43
N TYR A 224 -7.65 -2.00 2.66
CA TYR A 224 -8.58 -1.57 3.73
C TYR A 224 -9.98 -2.13 3.54
N ALA A 225 -10.46 -2.17 2.29
CA ALA A 225 -11.79 -2.70 1.98
C ALA A 225 -11.91 -4.19 2.30
N ASP A 226 -10.83 -4.96 2.12
CA ASP A 226 -10.78 -6.36 2.50
C ASP A 226 -10.71 -6.50 4.02
N ALA A 227 -9.82 -5.77 4.67
CA ALA A 227 -9.64 -5.82 6.13
C ALA A 227 -10.91 -5.45 6.90
N LEU A 228 -11.68 -4.48 6.40
CA LEU A 228 -12.92 -4.01 7.02
C LEU A 228 -14.19 -4.71 6.51
N GLY A 229 -14.06 -5.77 5.68
CA GLY A 229 -15.18 -6.59 5.21
C GLY A 229 -16.13 -5.86 4.26
N MET A 230 -15.60 -4.95 3.44
CA MET A 230 -16.38 -4.26 2.40
C MET A 230 -16.37 -5.05 1.09
N THR A 231 -15.27 -5.73 0.75
CA THR A 231 -15.13 -6.54 -0.45
C THR A 231 -15.93 -7.84 -0.31
N GLN A 232 -16.82 -8.11 -1.26
CA GLN A 232 -17.63 -9.32 -1.26
C GLN A 232 -16.93 -10.46 -2.02
N GLY A 233 -17.03 -11.69 -1.48
CA GLY A 233 -16.59 -12.92 -2.17
C GLY A 233 -15.10 -13.20 -2.15
N PHE A 234 -14.23 -12.24 -1.80
CA PHE A 234 -12.79 -12.42 -1.72
C PHE A 234 -12.35 -12.86 -0.31
N LYS A 235 -11.94 -14.11 -0.16
CA LYS A 235 -11.55 -14.69 1.15
C LYS A 235 -10.25 -15.50 1.04
N PRO A 236 -9.11 -14.89 0.74
CA PRO A 236 -7.85 -15.61 0.74
C PRO A 236 -7.46 -16.03 2.17
N LYS A 237 -6.69 -17.12 2.30
CA LYS A 237 -6.32 -17.70 3.60
C LYS A 237 -5.67 -16.70 4.58
N PHE A 238 -4.96 -15.69 4.07
CA PHE A 238 -4.26 -14.71 4.89
C PHE A 238 -5.14 -13.55 5.37
N LEU A 239 -6.34 -13.39 4.79
CA LEU A 239 -7.23 -12.29 5.12
C LEU A 239 -8.06 -12.62 6.38
N ARG A 240 -8.04 -11.71 7.33
CA ARG A 240 -8.97 -11.63 8.45
C ARG A 240 -9.79 -10.36 8.30
N HIS A 241 -11.11 -10.46 8.45
CA HIS A 241 -11.96 -9.29 8.60
C HIS A 241 -11.87 -8.79 10.04
N PHE A 242 -11.52 -7.54 10.23
CA PHE A 242 -11.48 -6.86 11.53
C PHE A 242 -12.79 -6.12 11.82
N ALA A 243 -13.64 -5.93 10.79
CA ALA A 243 -14.97 -5.35 10.88
C ALA A 243 -15.87 -5.91 9.75
N HIS A 244 -17.16 -5.59 9.77
CA HIS A 244 -18.15 -5.93 8.77
C HIS A 244 -18.83 -4.69 8.19
N VAL A 245 -18.01 -3.71 7.78
CA VAL A 245 -18.47 -2.38 7.33
C VAL A 245 -19.41 -2.48 6.15
N GLY A 246 -19.18 -3.41 5.19
CA GLY A 246 -20.06 -3.62 4.05
C GLY A 246 -21.50 -3.99 4.45
N GLU A 247 -21.67 -4.83 5.48
CA GLU A 247 -22.98 -5.19 6.00
C GLU A 247 -23.66 -4.00 6.68
N GLU A 248 -22.93 -3.23 7.49
CA GLU A 248 -23.46 -2.04 8.18
C GLU A 248 -23.85 -0.93 7.18
N MET A 249 -23.03 -0.71 6.14
CA MET A 249 -23.38 0.21 5.06
C MET A 249 -24.66 -0.22 4.34
N THR A 250 -24.81 -1.51 4.04
CA THR A 250 -26.03 -2.06 3.39
C THR A 250 -27.27 -1.82 4.25
N LYS A 251 -27.21 -2.10 5.56
CA LYS A 251 -28.30 -1.84 6.52
C LYS A 251 -28.65 -0.36 6.58
N GLY A 252 -27.61 0.52 6.65
CA GLY A 252 -27.81 1.97 6.68
C GLY A 252 -28.51 2.49 5.43
N VAL A 253 -28.07 2.02 4.24
CA VAL A 253 -28.72 2.37 2.96
C VAL A 253 -30.18 1.88 2.93
N GLN A 254 -30.43 0.67 3.43
CA GLN A 254 -31.78 0.11 3.46
C GLN A 254 -32.71 0.92 4.40
N SER A 255 -32.22 1.31 5.56
CA SER A 255 -32.98 2.18 6.49
C SER A 255 -33.29 3.53 5.86
N TYR A 256 -32.36 4.14 5.12
CA TYR A 256 -32.59 5.37 4.38
C TYR A 256 -33.66 5.19 3.29
N VAL A 257 -33.57 4.11 2.50
CA VAL A 257 -34.56 3.78 1.45
C VAL A 257 -35.97 3.66 2.06
N ASP A 258 -36.10 2.95 3.17
CA ASP A 258 -37.38 2.72 3.85
C ASP A 258 -37.94 4.04 4.42
N ALA A 259 -37.11 4.84 5.06
CA ALA A 259 -37.50 6.14 5.60
C ALA A 259 -38.05 7.09 4.52
N VAL A 260 -37.35 7.18 3.37
CA VAL A 260 -37.81 8.00 2.25
C VAL A 260 -39.11 7.48 1.66
N LYS A 261 -39.20 6.18 1.41
CA LYS A 261 -40.40 5.55 0.79
C LYS A 261 -41.66 5.62 1.66
N THR A 262 -41.48 5.60 2.97
CA THR A 262 -42.61 5.71 3.93
C THR A 262 -42.97 7.14 4.31
N GLY A 263 -42.20 8.15 3.82
CA GLY A 263 -42.37 9.57 4.19
C GLY A 263 -41.88 9.90 5.61
N GLY A 264 -41.07 9.02 6.21
CA GLY A 264 -40.45 9.24 7.51
C GLY A 264 -39.20 10.12 7.46
N TYR A 265 -38.66 10.38 6.26
CA TYR A 265 -37.53 11.29 6.00
C TYR A 265 -37.81 12.12 4.74
N PRO A 266 -37.56 13.47 4.73
CA PRO A 266 -37.22 14.26 5.93
C PRO A 266 -38.43 14.45 6.86
N SER A 267 -38.17 14.58 8.17
CA SER A 267 -39.16 15.01 9.15
C SER A 267 -39.37 16.52 9.10
N ALA A 268 -40.35 17.05 9.87
CA ALA A 268 -40.55 18.48 10.01
C ALA A 268 -39.32 19.21 10.59
N GLU A 269 -38.56 18.54 11.48
CA GLU A 269 -37.34 19.07 12.10
C GLU A 269 -36.14 19.08 11.13
N GLU A 270 -36.18 18.28 10.08
CA GLU A 270 -35.15 18.16 9.05
C GLU A 270 -35.50 19.00 7.78
N SER A 271 -36.58 19.81 7.83
CA SER A 271 -37.07 20.62 6.73
C SER A 271 -36.87 22.12 7.01
N TYR A 272 -36.57 22.91 5.96
CA TYR A 272 -36.38 24.36 6.05
C TYR A 272 -37.65 25.11 5.66
#